data_853212cb87e6e5701dfe268d60c7b0f4
#
_entry.id   853212cb87e6e5701dfe268d60c7b0f4
#
_cell.length_a   1.000
_cell.length_b   1.000
_cell.length_c   1.000
_cell.angle_alpha   90.00
_cell.angle_beta   90.00
_cell.angle_gamma   90.00
#
_symmetry.space_group_name_H-M   'P 1'
#
loop_
_entity.id
_entity.type
_entity.pdbx_description
1 polymer ?
#
loop_
_entity_poly.entity_id
_entity_poly.type
_entity_poly.pdbx_seq_one_letter_code
_entity_poly.pdbx_strand_id
1 'polypeptide(L)'
;MSRSPLLLTRRKFVYSGIIGISGMTLAGCVNGILGRGDVEITHREIALRNLPPAFEGFTITLASDLHSSPFMTTSDMKRIAKLINDLKSDIIVMPGDFVTSHRDEIPPFAEAMSELKAPYGVLCSTGNHDFYCGADQVTQGAEDAGFRVLRNENFTIERNGQRLQFIGVDDNDSEQFEQFAQGKAAAHIEAALKGIEKPEASILLCHRPYNFEDVAKANIGLMLSGHTHGGQIVLARIGHTPLALSSIASHFVEGSYRPSLSDSKSQLYVSRGLGVVGLPIRINCPPEITKITLRRETAIG
;
A
#
# COMPACT_ATOMS: atom_id res chain seq x y z
N MET A 1 8.24 -20.27 63.15
CA MET A 1 8.44 -21.00 61.87
C MET A 1 8.72 -19.96 60.78
N SER A 2 9.98 -19.71 60.51
CA SER A 2 10.45 -18.76 59.50
C SER A 2 10.44 -19.46 58.14
N ARG A 3 9.69 -18.91 57.14
CA ARG A 3 9.76 -19.36 55.76
C ARG A 3 10.99 -18.70 55.12
N SER A 4 12.00 -19.48 54.76
CA SER A 4 13.14 -19.05 53.98
C SER A 4 12.68 -18.60 52.56
N PRO A 5 13.18 -17.48 52.04
CA PRO A 5 12.88 -17.09 50.66
C PRO A 5 13.53 -18.08 49.68
N LEU A 6 12.77 -18.54 48.70
CA LEU A 6 13.24 -19.38 47.60
C LEU A 6 14.27 -18.60 46.78
N LEU A 7 15.55 -18.78 47.09
CA LEU A 7 16.66 -18.28 46.28
C LEU A 7 16.73 -19.09 44.96
N LEU A 8 16.18 -18.54 43.89
CA LEU A 8 16.42 -19.05 42.55
C LEU A 8 17.92 -18.98 42.24
N THR A 9 18.55 -20.14 42.01
CA THR A 9 19.96 -20.18 41.60
C THR A 9 20.13 -19.46 40.28
N ARG A 10 21.26 -18.73 40.05
CA ARG A 10 21.57 -18.04 38.80
C ARG A 10 21.28 -18.87 37.55
N ARG A 11 21.56 -20.20 37.64
CA ARG A 11 21.32 -21.15 36.56
C ARG A 11 19.81 -21.33 36.27
N LYS A 12 18.97 -21.45 37.28
CA LYS A 12 17.50 -21.54 37.12
C LYS A 12 16.92 -20.24 36.60
N PHE A 13 17.43 -19.08 37.02
CA PHE A 13 16.99 -17.77 36.49
C PHE A 13 17.31 -17.62 35.02
N VAL A 14 18.51 -17.99 34.57
CA VAL A 14 18.92 -17.97 33.16
C VAL A 14 18.08 -18.93 32.32
N TYR A 15 17.87 -20.18 32.78
CA TYR A 15 17.03 -21.15 32.07
C TYR A 15 15.56 -20.70 31.97
N SER A 16 15.01 -20.16 33.07
CA SER A 16 13.64 -19.63 33.05
C SER A 16 13.51 -18.43 32.14
N GLY A 17 14.53 -17.55 32.03
CA GLY A 17 14.59 -16.43 31.10
C GLY A 17 14.64 -16.90 29.64
N ILE A 18 15.49 -17.88 29.34
CA ILE A 18 15.62 -18.44 27.99
C ILE A 18 14.33 -19.12 27.55
N ILE A 19 13.70 -19.94 28.40
CA ILE A 19 12.43 -20.61 28.12
C ILE A 19 11.31 -19.59 27.95
N GLY A 20 11.26 -18.55 28.78
CA GLY A 20 10.29 -17.47 28.66
C GLY A 20 10.43 -16.68 27.33
N ILE A 21 11.64 -16.32 26.94
CA ILE A 21 11.92 -15.62 25.68
C ILE A 21 11.58 -16.53 24.48
N SER A 22 11.98 -17.80 24.51
CA SER A 22 11.69 -18.76 23.45
C SER A 22 10.19 -19.02 23.31
N GLY A 23 9.44 -19.10 24.40
CA GLY A 23 8.00 -19.26 24.40
C GLY A 23 7.27 -18.03 23.87
N MET A 24 7.71 -16.83 24.23
CA MET A 24 7.16 -15.58 23.71
C MET A 24 7.42 -15.39 22.22
N THR A 25 8.62 -15.75 21.74
CA THR A 25 8.95 -15.69 20.31
C THR A 25 8.13 -16.69 19.49
N LEU A 26 7.96 -17.92 19.98
CA LEU A 26 7.15 -18.93 19.31
C LEU A 26 5.68 -18.51 19.24
N ALA A 27 5.10 -18.04 20.35
CA ALA A 27 3.72 -17.54 20.37
C ALA A 27 3.54 -16.32 19.46
N GLY A 28 4.52 -15.40 19.41
CA GLY A 28 4.56 -14.27 18.50
C GLY A 28 4.58 -14.69 17.03
N CYS A 29 5.41 -15.66 16.68
CA CYS A 29 5.45 -16.21 15.32
C CYS A 29 4.14 -16.90 14.93
N VAL A 30 3.55 -17.73 15.82
CA VAL A 30 2.27 -18.39 15.54
C VAL A 30 1.16 -17.36 15.33
N ASN A 31 1.05 -16.37 16.22
CA ASN A 31 0.07 -15.29 16.07
C ASN A 31 0.33 -14.47 14.80
N GLY A 32 1.58 -14.23 14.43
CA GLY A 32 1.96 -13.53 13.22
C GLY A 32 1.58 -14.29 11.92
N ILE A 33 1.72 -15.62 11.93
CA ILE A 33 1.29 -16.47 10.82
C ILE A 33 -0.24 -16.49 10.72
N LEU A 34 -0.95 -16.60 11.83
CA LEU A 34 -2.41 -16.60 11.86
C LEU A 34 -2.97 -15.23 11.49
N GLY A 35 -2.41 -14.15 12.03
CA GLY A 35 -2.89 -12.77 11.80
C GLY A 35 -2.65 -12.23 10.40
N ARG A 36 -1.82 -12.88 9.57
CA ARG A 36 -1.62 -12.44 8.17
C ARG A 36 -2.88 -12.53 7.31
N GLY A 37 -3.89 -13.29 7.73
CA GLY A 37 -5.18 -13.42 7.06
C GLY A 37 -6.26 -12.46 7.56
N ASP A 38 -6.02 -11.75 8.66
CA ASP A 38 -6.99 -10.86 9.31
C ASP A 38 -6.93 -9.47 8.67
N VAL A 39 -7.60 -9.33 7.52
CA VAL A 39 -7.63 -8.07 6.76
C VAL A 39 -8.44 -7.02 7.51
N GLU A 40 -7.81 -5.89 7.82
CA GLU A 40 -8.45 -4.72 8.39
C GLU A 40 -8.99 -3.81 7.29
N ILE A 41 -10.25 -3.38 7.42
CA ILE A 41 -10.85 -2.38 6.55
C ILE A 41 -10.75 -1.03 7.24
N THR A 42 -9.99 -0.11 6.67
CA THR A 42 -9.87 1.26 7.18
C THR A 42 -10.68 2.23 6.33
N HIS A 43 -11.24 3.24 6.98
CA HIS A 43 -11.97 4.32 6.33
C HIS A 43 -11.22 5.63 6.52
N ARG A 44 -11.00 6.36 5.41
CA ARG A 44 -10.31 7.65 5.41
C ARG A 44 -11.11 8.69 4.63
N GLU A 45 -11.25 9.87 5.18
CA GLU A 45 -11.69 11.03 4.42
C GLU A 45 -10.48 11.86 4.05
N ILE A 46 -10.34 12.18 2.77
CA ILE A 46 -9.22 12.97 2.25
C ILE A 46 -9.79 14.18 1.53
N ALA A 47 -9.49 15.35 2.07
CA ALA A 47 -9.84 16.62 1.41
C ALA A 47 -8.82 16.89 0.28
N LEU A 48 -9.31 16.96 -0.95
CA LEU A 48 -8.50 17.23 -2.12
C LEU A 48 -8.75 18.67 -2.60
N ARG A 49 -7.66 19.40 -2.80
CA ARG A 49 -7.73 20.78 -3.33
C ARG A 49 -8.29 20.78 -4.74
N ASN A 50 -9.17 21.74 -5.01
CA ASN A 50 -9.82 21.89 -6.32
C ASN A 50 -10.60 20.65 -6.79
N LEU A 51 -10.96 19.74 -5.89
CA LEU A 51 -11.82 18.60 -6.23
C LEU A 51 -13.10 19.11 -6.89
N PRO A 52 -13.42 18.67 -8.12
CA PRO A 52 -14.64 19.10 -8.79
C PRO A 52 -15.89 18.72 -7.98
N PRO A 53 -16.90 19.56 -7.89
CA PRO A 53 -18.11 19.30 -7.11
C PRO A 53 -18.79 17.95 -7.38
N ALA A 54 -18.76 17.47 -8.61
CA ALA A 54 -19.32 16.18 -8.98
C ALA A 54 -18.63 14.98 -8.28
N PHE A 55 -17.43 15.17 -7.74
CA PHE A 55 -16.65 14.15 -7.06
C PHE A 55 -16.65 14.29 -5.53
N GLU A 56 -17.45 15.21 -4.96
CA GLU A 56 -17.71 15.24 -3.52
C GLU A 56 -18.33 13.91 -3.08
N GLY A 57 -17.70 13.26 -2.10
CA GLY A 57 -18.12 11.94 -1.61
C GLY A 57 -17.73 10.77 -2.53
N PHE A 58 -16.95 10.98 -3.60
CA PHE A 58 -16.44 9.91 -4.45
C PHE A 58 -15.57 8.95 -3.65
N THR A 59 -15.79 7.65 -3.83
CA THR A 59 -15.15 6.62 -3.01
C THR A 59 -14.14 5.80 -3.81
N ILE A 60 -12.97 5.58 -3.22
CA ILE A 60 -11.86 4.81 -3.77
C ILE A 60 -11.54 3.67 -2.82
N THR A 61 -11.47 2.44 -3.31
CA THR A 61 -10.84 1.35 -2.55
C THR A 61 -9.39 1.22 -2.98
N LEU A 62 -8.47 1.41 -2.03
CA LEU A 62 -7.05 1.18 -2.20
C LEU A 62 -6.69 -0.22 -1.67
N ALA A 63 -6.12 -1.04 -2.53
CA ALA A 63 -5.57 -2.35 -2.23
C ALA A 63 -4.18 -2.45 -2.87
N SER A 64 -3.14 -2.78 -2.12
CA SER A 64 -1.75 -2.80 -2.59
C SER A 64 -1.02 -4.03 -2.12
N ASP A 65 0.12 -4.33 -2.74
CA ASP A 65 1.06 -5.35 -2.28
C ASP A 65 0.37 -6.69 -2.04
N LEU A 66 -0.31 -7.20 -3.06
CA LEU A 66 -1.06 -8.46 -2.97
C LEU A 66 -0.10 -9.63 -2.83
N HIS A 67 1.02 -9.61 -3.59
CA HIS A 67 2.06 -10.64 -3.57
C HIS A 67 1.53 -12.04 -3.74
N SER A 68 0.83 -12.30 -4.87
CA SER A 68 0.49 -13.66 -5.28
C SER A 68 1.69 -14.59 -5.09
N SER A 69 1.50 -15.67 -4.34
CA SER A 69 2.58 -16.57 -3.92
C SER A 69 1.98 -17.80 -3.23
N PRO A 70 2.79 -18.80 -2.83
CA PRO A 70 2.31 -19.88 -1.97
C PRO A 70 1.73 -19.41 -0.62
N PHE A 71 2.04 -18.17 -0.20
CA PHE A 71 1.52 -17.58 1.04
C PHE A 71 0.29 -16.68 0.83
N MET A 72 0.00 -16.30 -0.41
CA MET A 72 -1.19 -15.57 -0.86
C MET A 72 -1.81 -16.37 -2.00
N THR A 73 -2.59 -17.37 -1.63
CA THR A 73 -3.18 -18.32 -2.57
C THR A 73 -4.35 -17.72 -3.37
N THR A 74 -4.73 -18.35 -4.47
CA THR A 74 -5.94 -17.98 -5.25
C THR A 74 -7.17 -17.86 -4.33
N SER A 75 -7.32 -18.77 -3.36
CA SER A 75 -8.44 -18.72 -2.41
C SER A 75 -8.39 -17.51 -1.49
N ASP A 76 -7.20 -17.15 -1.00
CA ASP A 76 -7.02 -15.95 -0.18
C ASP A 76 -7.33 -14.69 -0.99
N MET A 77 -6.84 -14.62 -2.23
CA MET A 77 -7.09 -13.51 -3.14
C MET A 77 -8.58 -13.38 -3.50
N LYS A 78 -9.29 -14.47 -3.75
CA LYS A 78 -10.76 -14.46 -3.99
C LYS A 78 -11.52 -13.94 -2.75
N ARG A 79 -11.10 -14.33 -1.55
CA ARG A 79 -11.66 -13.78 -0.31
C ARG A 79 -11.41 -12.28 -0.19
N ILE A 80 -10.22 -11.82 -0.55
CA ILE A 80 -9.87 -10.38 -0.58
C ILE A 80 -10.70 -9.65 -1.63
N ALA A 81 -10.84 -10.19 -2.84
CA ALA A 81 -11.66 -9.61 -3.89
C ALA A 81 -13.12 -9.44 -3.45
N LYS A 82 -13.67 -10.43 -2.72
CA LYS A 82 -15.00 -10.31 -2.13
C LYS A 82 -15.07 -9.16 -1.12
N LEU A 83 -14.11 -9.03 -0.20
CA LEU A 83 -14.08 -7.94 0.78
C LEU A 83 -14.02 -6.57 0.08
N ILE A 84 -13.22 -6.44 -0.97
CA ILE A 84 -13.12 -5.22 -1.78
C ILE A 84 -14.46 -4.89 -2.45
N ASN A 85 -15.10 -5.87 -3.08
CA ASN A 85 -16.40 -5.70 -3.75
C ASN A 85 -17.51 -5.31 -2.77
N ASP A 86 -17.50 -5.87 -1.55
CA ASP A 86 -18.47 -5.57 -0.49
C ASP A 86 -18.42 -4.09 -0.04
N LEU A 87 -17.28 -3.38 -0.26
CA LEU A 87 -17.15 -1.95 0.02
C LEU A 87 -17.93 -1.06 -0.96
N LYS A 88 -18.27 -1.57 -2.15
CA LYS A 88 -19.07 -0.85 -3.17
C LYS A 88 -18.53 0.54 -3.48
N SER A 89 -17.22 0.66 -3.64
CA SER A 89 -16.58 1.92 -3.98
C SER A 89 -16.81 2.27 -5.46
N ASP A 90 -16.71 3.56 -5.78
CA ASP A 90 -16.85 4.04 -7.17
C ASP A 90 -15.73 3.50 -8.06
N ILE A 91 -14.51 3.39 -7.52
CA ILE A 91 -13.34 2.85 -8.21
C ILE A 91 -12.46 2.04 -7.25
N ILE A 92 -11.72 1.07 -7.79
CA ILE A 92 -10.67 0.34 -7.09
C ILE A 92 -9.32 0.77 -7.67
N VAL A 93 -8.32 0.99 -6.81
CA VAL A 93 -6.96 1.32 -7.23
C VAL A 93 -5.94 0.39 -6.58
N MET A 94 -4.95 -0.04 -7.38
CA MET A 94 -3.92 -0.98 -6.93
C MET A 94 -2.53 -0.49 -7.39
N PRO A 95 -1.75 0.16 -6.50
CA PRO A 95 -0.45 0.73 -6.84
C PRO A 95 0.68 -0.31 -6.79
N GLY A 96 0.52 -1.48 -7.43
CA GLY A 96 1.58 -2.44 -7.70
C GLY A 96 1.79 -3.55 -6.69
N ASP A 97 2.82 -4.34 -6.98
CA ASP A 97 3.22 -5.59 -6.30
C ASP A 97 2.11 -6.63 -6.28
N PHE A 98 1.64 -7.00 -7.48
CA PHE A 98 0.62 -8.04 -7.66
C PHE A 98 1.18 -9.44 -7.42
N VAL A 99 2.44 -9.65 -7.81
CA VAL A 99 3.19 -10.91 -7.71
C VAL A 99 4.44 -10.73 -6.83
N THR A 100 5.10 -11.83 -6.45
CA THR A 100 6.26 -11.75 -5.54
C THR A 100 7.58 -11.89 -6.30
N SER A 101 7.77 -12.98 -7.06
CA SER A 101 9.09 -13.25 -7.65
C SER A 101 9.06 -14.18 -8.87
N HIS A 102 7.93 -14.80 -9.18
CA HIS A 102 7.84 -15.79 -10.23
C HIS A 102 6.67 -15.55 -11.18
N ARG A 103 6.86 -15.80 -12.47
CA ARG A 103 5.81 -15.65 -13.49
C ARG A 103 4.63 -16.58 -13.28
N ASP A 104 4.83 -17.72 -12.64
CA ASP A 104 3.76 -18.68 -12.31
C ASP A 104 2.74 -18.10 -11.30
N GLU A 105 3.07 -16.97 -10.68
CA GLU A 105 2.20 -16.24 -9.75
C GLU A 105 1.18 -15.35 -10.50
N ILE A 106 1.40 -15.07 -11.80
CA ILE A 106 0.53 -14.21 -12.61
C ILE A 106 -0.83 -14.84 -12.87
N PRO A 107 -0.95 -16.10 -13.36
CA PRO A 107 -2.26 -16.70 -13.61
C PRO A 107 -3.16 -16.80 -12.37
N PRO A 108 -2.66 -17.25 -11.19
CA PRO A 108 -3.46 -17.25 -9.97
C PRO A 108 -3.95 -15.85 -9.55
N PHE A 109 -3.12 -14.83 -9.72
CA PHE A 109 -3.48 -13.43 -9.49
C PHE A 109 -4.61 -13.00 -10.45
N ALA A 110 -4.40 -13.17 -11.75
CA ALA A 110 -5.37 -12.76 -12.76
C ALA A 110 -6.72 -13.47 -12.58
N GLU A 111 -6.71 -14.79 -12.32
CA GLU A 111 -7.94 -15.56 -12.03
C GLU A 111 -8.70 -14.98 -10.83
N ALA A 112 -8.03 -14.81 -9.72
CA ALA A 112 -8.68 -14.40 -8.48
C ALA A 112 -9.19 -12.95 -8.53
N MET A 113 -8.42 -12.06 -9.14
CA MET A 113 -8.71 -10.64 -9.16
C MET A 113 -9.66 -10.22 -10.28
N SER A 114 -9.88 -11.07 -11.30
CA SER A 114 -10.91 -10.83 -12.33
C SER A 114 -12.34 -10.69 -11.77
N GLU A 115 -12.55 -11.11 -10.51
CA GLU A 115 -13.82 -10.94 -9.81
C GLU A 115 -14.05 -9.51 -9.29
N LEU A 116 -13.04 -8.62 -9.31
CA LEU A 116 -13.14 -7.23 -8.84
C LEU A 116 -14.09 -6.43 -9.73
N LYS A 117 -14.99 -5.65 -9.10
CA LYS A 117 -15.99 -4.83 -9.78
C LYS A 117 -16.18 -3.49 -9.11
N ALA A 118 -16.07 -2.43 -9.90
CA ALA A 118 -16.43 -1.08 -9.51
C ALA A 118 -17.03 -0.32 -10.70
N PRO A 119 -17.91 0.69 -10.47
CA PRO A 119 -18.53 1.47 -11.55
C PRO A 119 -17.52 2.08 -12.54
N TYR A 120 -16.38 2.54 -12.04
CA TYR A 120 -15.31 3.11 -12.87
C TYR A 120 -14.12 2.14 -13.07
N GLY A 121 -14.31 0.85 -12.76
CA GLY A 121 -13.33 -0.20 -12.98
C GLY A 121 -12.22 -0.25 -11.94
N VAL A 122 -11.11 -0.87 -12.35
CA VAL A 122 -9.89 -1.07 -11.55
C VAL A 122 -8.73 -0.39 -12.26
N LEU A 123 -8.06 0.55 -11.61
CA LEU A 123 -6.85 1.20 -12.10
C LEU A 123 -5.63 0.72 -11.32
N CYS A 124 -4.55 0.47 -12.03
CA CYS A 124 -3.32 -0.05 -11.44
C CYS A 124 -2.10 0.75 -11.90
N SER A 125 -1.03 0.71 -11.13
CA SER A 125 0.34 0.94 -11.57
C SER A 125 1.20 -0.26 -11.18
N THR A 126 2.42 -0.36 -11.67
CA THR A 126 3.33 -1.44 -11.36
C THR A 126 4.14 -1.17 -10.08
N GLY A 127 4.55 -2.23 -9.38
CA GLY A 127 5.50 -2.19 -8.29
C GLY A 127 6.82 -2.88 -8.63
N ASN A 128 7.81 -2.84 -7.74
CA ASN A 128 9.13 -3.39 -8.02
C ASN A 128 9.13 -4.91 -8.20
N HIS A 129 8.29 -5.63 -7.49
CA HIS A 129 8.16 -7.08 -7.66
C HIS A 129 7.55 -7.46 -9.01
N ASP A 130 6.67 -6.63 -9.56
CA ASP A 130 6.11 -6.81 -10.89
C ASP A 130 7.22 -6.70 -11.96
N PHE A 131 8.19 -5.79 -11.76
CA PHE A 131 9.38 -5.69 -12.62
C PHE A 131 10.30 -6.90 -12.50
N TYR A 132 10.52 -7.45 -11.30
CA TYR A 132 11.33 -8.67 -11.10
C TYR A 132 10.77 -9.88 -11.84
N CYS A 133 9.44 -9.95 -11.97
CA CYS A 133 8.75 -11.01 -12.71
C CYS A 133 8.63 -10.73 -14.20
N GLY A 134 8.90 -9.51 -14.62
CA GLY A 134 8.72 -9.02 -15.99
C GLY A 134 7.46 -8.17 -16.10
N ALA A 135 7.66 -6.85 -16.05
CA ALA A 135 6.57 -5.86 -15.97
C ALA A 135 5.53 -6.02 -17.10
N ASP A 136 5.96 -6.35 -18.32
CA ASP A 136 5.04 -6.51 -19.46
C ASP A 136 4.12 -7.73 -19.29
N GLN A 137 4.65 -8.85 -18.76
CA GLN A 137 3.86 -10.08 -18.52
C GLN A 137 2.88 -9.86 -17.35
N VAL A 138 3.31 -9.16 -16.31
CA VAL A 138 2.44 -8.82 -15.16
C VAL A 138 1.36 -7.84 -15.60
N THR A 139 1.71 -6.82 -16.39
CA THR A 139 0.75 -5.88 -17.01
C THR A 139 -0.30 -6.64 -17.81
N GLN A 140 0.12 -7.55 -18.69
CA GLN A 140 -0.81 -8.36 -19.49
C GLN A 140 -1.75 -9.19 -18.59
N GLY A 141 -1.21 -9.82 -17.54
CA GLY A 141 -2.04 -10.58 -16.58
C GLY A 141 -3.07 -9.72 -15.85
N ALA A 142 -2.73 -8.47 -15.52
CA ALA A 142 -3.67 -7.52 -14.92
C ALA A 142 -4.74 -7.06 -15.93
N GLU A 143 -4.35 -6.83 -17.18
CA GLU A 143 -5.28 -6.49 -18.27
C GLU A 143 -6.22 -7.66 -18.61
N ASP A 144 -5.72 -8.88 -18.58
CA ASP A 144 -6.53 -10.10 -18.74
C ASP A 144 -7.55 -10.26 -17.61
N ALA A 145 -7.22 -9.76 -16.40
CA ALA A 145 -8.16 -9.66 -15.28
C ALA A 145 -9.19 -8.52 -15.42
N GLY A 146 -9.08 -7.71 -16.48
CA GLY A 146 -10.00 -6.59 -16.76
C GLY A 146 -9.56 -5.26 -16.13
N PHE A 147 -8.31 -5.14 -15.71
CA PHE A 147 -7.77 -3.91 -15.11
C PHE A 147 -7.20 -2.99 -16.19
N ARG A 148 -7.14 -1.71 -15.86
CA ARG A 148 -6.38 -0.73 -16.64
C ARG A 148 -5.08 -0.44 -15.89
N VAL A 149 -3.95 -0.79 -16.49
CA VAL A 149 -2.61 -0.53 -15.93
C VAL A 149 -2.07 0.76 -16.52
N LEU A 150 -1.78 1.73 -15.67
CA LEU A 150 -1.23 3.03 -16.04
C LEU A 150 0.30 2.96 -15.90
N ARG A 151 1.00 3.04 -17.03
CA ARG A 151 2.46 2.98 -17.10
C ARG A 151 3.02 4.31 -17.59
N ASN A 152 3.29 5.24 -16.69
CA ASN A 152 3.70 6.62 -16.96
C ASN A 152 2.67 7.38 -17.81
N GLU A 153 1.40 7.16 -17.50
CA GLU A 153 0.27 7.77 -18.20
C GLU A 153 -0.83 8.20 -17.22
N ASN A 154 -1.83 8.88 -17.74
CA ASN A 154 -2.99 9.27 -16.97
C ASN A 154 -4.30 8.77 -17.58
N PHE A 155 -5.32 8.75 -16.73
CA PHE A 155 -6.68 8.37 -17.08
C PHE A 155 -7.68 9.35 -16.47
N THR A 156 -8.62 9.79 -17.28
CA THR A 156 -9.66 10.74 -16.87
C THR A 156 -10.96 10.01 -16.58
N ILE A 157 -11.53 10.24 -15.41
CA ILE A 157 -12.91 9.88 -15.10
C ILE A 157 -13.79 11.12 -15.32
N GLU A 158 -14.89 10.95 -16.05
CA GLU A 158 -15.90 11.97 -16.22
C GLU A 158 -17.16 11.64 -15.41
N ARG A 159 -17.66 12.62 -14.66
CA ARG A 159 -18.89 12.54 -13.90
C ARG A 159 -19.62 13.88 -13.94
N ASN A 160 -20.84 13.87 -14.46
CA ASN A 160 -21.67 15.09 -14.60
C ASN A 160 -20.93 16.24 -15.36
N GLY A 161 -20.19 15.91 -16.43
CA GLY A 161 -19.44 16.87 -17.23
C GLY A 161 -18.18 17.42 -16.53
N GLN A 162 -17.80 16.91 -15.37
CA GLN A 162 -16.59 17.28 -14.66
C GLN A 162 -15.58 16.13 -14.68
N ARG A 163 -14.30 16.45 -14.50
CA ARG A 163 -13.19 15.51 -14.68
C ARG A 163 -12.37 15.34 -13.42
N LEU A 164 -12.02 14.09 -13.11
CA LEU A 164 -11.04 13.72 -12.08
C LEU A 164 -9.92 12.92 -12.77
N GLN A 165 -8.68 13.31 -12.52
CA GLN A 165 -7.50 12.70 -13.13
C GLN A 165 -6.89 11.66 -12.22
N PHE A 166 -6.65 10.46 -12.77
CA PHE A 166 -5.81 9.45 -12.16
C PHE A 166 -4.51 9.33 -12.97
N ILE A 167 -3.40 9.21 -12.30
CA ILE A 167 -2.06 9.14 -12.85
C ILE A 167 -1.43 7.85 -12.35
N GLY A 168 -0.73 7.12 -13.20
CA GLY A 168 0.07 5.96 -12.79
C GLY A 168 1.50 6.10 -13.28
N VAL A 169 2.45 5.79 -12.42
CA VAL A 169 3.87 5.75 -12.78
C VAL A 169 4.43 4.35 -12.54
N ASP A 170 5.28 3.91 -13.46
CA ASP A 170 6.03 2.67 -13.31
C ASP A 170 7.02 2.75 -12.15
N ASP A 171 7.16 1.65 -11.43
CA ASP A 171 8.33 1.43 -10.60
C ASP A 171 9.50 1.00 -11.48
N ASN A 172 10.69 1.55 -11.28
CA ASN A 172 11.84 1.26 -12.12
C ASN A 172 12.73 0.18 -11.50
N ASP A 173 12.96 -0.93 -12.24
CA ASP A 173 13.75 -2.07 -11.79
C ASP A 173 15.25 -1.78 -11.66
N SER A 174 15.78 -0.79 -12.38
CA SER A 174 17.24 -0.52 -12.42
C SER A 174 17.85 -0.14 -11.06
N GLU A 175 17.03 -0.12 -10.00
CA GLU A 175 17.35 0.45 -8.70
C GLU A 175 17.19 -0.49 -7.52
N GLN A 176 17.44 -1.80 -7.73
CA GLN A 176 17.39 -2.81 -6.63
C GLN A 176 18.17 -2.39 -5.37
N PHE A 177 19.19 -1.54 -5.51
CA PHE A 177 20.04 -1.08 -4.42
C PHE A 177 19.97 0.41 -4.15
N GLU A 178 19.32 1.20 -4.99
CA GLU A 178 19.12 2.64 -4.79
C GLU A 178 17.74 2.95 -4.19
N GLN A 179 17.37 2.25 -3.14
CA GLN A 179 16.10 2.40 -2.41
C GLN A 179 15.85 3.84 -1.91
N PHE A 180 16.85 4.71 -2.01
CA PHE A 180 16.84 6.06 -1.47
C PHE A 180 17.14 7.14 -2.52
N ALA A 181 17.19 6.79 -3.79
CA ALA A 181 17.46 7.76 -4.84
C ALA A 181 16.24 8.67 -5.04
N GLN A 182 16.27 9.83 -4.41
CA GLN A 182 15.31 10.90 -4.65
C GLN A 182 15.47 11.45 -6.07
N GLY A 183 14.37 11.80 -6.72
CA GLY A 183 14.38 12.55 -7.97
C GLY A 183 14.33 11.72 -9.26
N LYS A 184 14.28 10.40 -9.20
CA LYS A 184 14.20 9.55 -10.42
C LYS A 184 12.78 9.37 -10.95
N ALA A 185 11.77 9.50 -10.11
CA ALA A 185 10.38 9.48 -10.55
C ALA A 185 9.98 10.76 -11.32
N ALA A 186 10.75 11.84 -11.26
CA ALA A 186 10.40 13.12 -11.83
C ALA A 186 10.09 13.03 -13.34
N ALA A 187 10.90 12.30 -14.12
CA ALA A 187 10.68 12.11 -15.55
C ALA A 187 9.41 11.30 -15.86
N HIS A 188 9.13 10.27 -15.06
CA HIS A 188 7.91 9.46 -15.20
C HIS A 188 6.66 10.27 -14.82
N ILE A 189 6.76 11.06 -13.75
CA ILE A 189 5.70 11.99 -13.32
C ILE A 189 5.44 13.02 -14.41
N GLU A 190 6.49 13.64 -14.98
CA GLU A 190 6.36 14.60 -16.06
C GLU A 190 5.67 14.01 -17.28
N ALA A 191 6.08 12.80 -17.69
CA ALA A 191 5.45 12.09 -18.81
C ALA A 191 3.98 11.80 -18.53
N ALA A 192 3.66 11.34 -17.34
CA ALA A 192 2.30 10.97 -16.92
C ALA A 192 1.38 12.19 -16.72
N LEU A 193 1.95 13.38 -16.45
CA LEU A 193 1.18 14.63 -16.31
C LEU A 193 0.81 15.27 -17.66
N LYS A 194 1.28 14.74 -18.78
CA LYS A 194 1.04 15.33 -20.09
C LYS A 194 -0.47 15.50 -20.36
N GLY A 195 -0.88 16.73 -20.59
CA GLY A 195 -2.29 17.08 -20.86
C GLY A 195 -3.13 17.34 -19.59
N ILE A 196 -2.55 17.29 -18.39
CA ILE A 196 -3.21 17.67 -17.15
C ILE A 196 -2.92 19.13 -16.84
N GLU A 197 -3.99 19.96 -16.83
CA GLU A 197 -3.87 21.40 -16.54
C GLU A 197 -3.84 21.72 -15.04
N LYS A 198 -4.49 20.89 -14.21
CA LYS A 198 -4.65 21.11 -12.76
C LYS A 198 -4.26 19.89 -11.96
N PRO A 199 -2.95 19.64 -11.80
CA PRO A 199 -2.48 18.44 -11.07
C PRO A 199 -2.89 18.40 -9.60
N GLU A 200 -3.19 19.53 -8.97
CA GLU A 200 -3.66 19.60 -7.59
C GLU A 200 -5.03 18.93 -7.34
N ALA A 201 -5.78 18.65 -8.41
CA ALA A 201 -7.03 17.88 -8.35
C ALA A 201 -6.85 16.44 -8.85
N SER A 202 -5.60 15.94 -8.93
CA SER A 202 -5.31 14.59 -9.44
C SER A 202 -4.85 13.64 -8.34
N ILE A 203 -4.96 12.34 -8.64
CA ILE A 203 -4.60 11.23 -7.77
C ILE A 203 -3.55 10.40 -8.49
N LEU A 204 -2.38 10.25 -7.87
CA LEU A 204 -1.26 9.48 -8.39
C LEU A 204 -1.20 8.11 -7.72
N LEU A 205 -1.09 7.06 -8.51
CA LEU A 205 -0.70 5.72 -8.12
C LEU A 205 0.81 5.59 -8.33
N CYS A 206 1.55 5.48 -7.25
CA CYS A 206 3.00 5.32 -7.28
C CYS A 206 3.41 4.36 -6.16
N HIS A 207 3.95 3.23 -6.53
CA HIS A 207 4.19 2.13 -5.60
C HIS A 207 5.07 2.56 -4.42
N ARG A 208 6.24 3.18 -4.70
CA ARG A 208 7.20 3.60 -3.66
C ARG A 208 6.88 4.98 -3.09
N PRO A 209 6.66 5.11 -1.78
CA PRO A 209 6.34 6.38 -1.14
C PRO A 209 7.51 7.39 -1.13
N TYR A 210 8.73 6.96 -1.41
CA TYR A 210 9.95 7.79 -1.41
C TYR A 210 9.93 8.90 -2.46
N ASN A 211 9.09 8.75 -3.48
CA ASN A 211 8.91 9.73 -4.56
C ASN A 211 8.02 10.92 -4.16
N PHE A 212 7.57 10.99 -2.90
CA PHE A 212 6.57 11.97 -2.48
C PHE A 212 7.03 13.42 -2.60
N GLU A 213 8.31 13.73 -2.39
CA GLU A 213 8.82 15.10 -2.57
C GLU A 213 8.78 15.54 -4.05
N ASP A 214 8.99 14.63 -5.01
CA ASP A 214 8.85 14.94 -6.43
C ASP A 214 7.38 15.14 -6.83
N VAL A 215 6.48 14.36 -6.25
CA VAL A 215 5.03 14.52 -6.39
C VAL A 215 4.58 15.87 -5.85
N ALA A 216 5.14 16.30 -4.70
CA ALA A 216 4.86 17.58 -4.09
C ALA A 216 5.35 18.75 -4.95
N LYS A 217 6.53 18.64 -5.58
CA LYS A 217 7.06 19.63 -6.55
C LYS A 217 6.17 19.73 -7.80
N ALA A 218 5.62 18.60 -8.24
CA ALA A 218 4.68 18.54 -9.36
C ALA A 218 3.27 19.03 -9.00
N ASN A 219 3.03 19.39 -7.72
CA ASN A 219 1.76 19.87 -7.19
C ASN A 219 0.58 18.88 -7.39
N ILE A 220 0.86 17.57 -7.38
CA ILE A 220 -0.17 16.54 -7.46
C ILE A 220 -0.89 16.47 -6.10
N GLY A 221 -2.24 16.43 -6.12
CA GLY A 221 -3.02 16.57 -4.89
C GLY A 221 -2.92 15.39 -3.93
N LEU A 222 -2.98 14.15 -4.44
CA LEU A 222 -2.95 12.94 -3.63
C LEU A 222 -2.07 11.87 -4.29
N MET A 223 -1.17 11.28 -3.52
CA MET A 223 -0.40 10.10 -3.87
C MET A 223 -0.88 8.91 -3.05
N LEU A 224 -1.11 7.78 -3.70
CA LEU A 224 -1.46 6.51 -3.09
C LEU A 224 -0.34 5.50 -3.32
N SER A 225 0.19 4.92 -2.24
CA SER A 225 1.37 4.05 -2.26
C SER A 225 1.19 2.80 -1.43
N GLY A 226 2.07 1.83 -1.65
CA GLY A 226 2.28 0.62 -0.87
C GLY A 226 3.73 0.42 -0.48
N HIS A 227 4.33 -0.71 -0.88
CA HIS A 227 5.75 -1.06 -0.80
C HIS A 227 6.30 -1.38 0.59
N THR A 228 5.91 -0.65 1.60
CA THR A 228 6.50 -0.72 2.95
C THR A 228 5.92 -1.82 3.81
N HIS A 229 4.79 -2.37 3.42
CA HIS A 229 4.00 -3.35 4.20
C HIS A 229 3.66 -2.90 5.62
N GLY A 230 3.66 -1.58 5.90
CA GLY A 230 3.51 -1.05 7.26
C GLY A 230 4.62 -1.51 8.20
N GLY A 231 5.74 -1.98 7.63
CA GLY A 231 6.86 -2.60 8.32
C GLY A 231 6.69 -4.08 8.62
N GLN A 232 5.55 -4.68 8.30
CA GLN A 232 5.19 -6.10 8.42
C GLN A 232 5.36 -6.69 9.84
N ILE A 233 6.50 -6.42 10.51
CA ILE A 233 6.79 -6.79 11.90
C ILE A 233 7.01 -5.51 12.70
N VAL A 234 5.99 -5.08 13.43
CA VAL A 234 6.00 -3.89 14.27
C VAL A 234 6.20 -4.30 15.73
N LEU A 235 7.34 -3.93 16.31
CA LEU A 235 7.70 -4.29 17.68
C LEU A 235 6.93 -3.45 18.71
N ALA A 236 6.70 -2.18 18.40
CA ALA A 236 5.98 -1.23 19.23
C ALA A 236 5.47 -0.06 18.38
N ARG A 237 4.63 0.80 18.97
CA ARG A 237 4.21 2.08 18.36
C ARG A 237 4.48 3.22 19.34
N ILE A 238 5.01 4.33 18.83
CA ILE A 238 5.13 5.58 19.60
C ILE A 238 4.11 6.56 18.99
N GLY A 239 2.99 6.75 19.67
CA GLY A 239 1.82 7.39 19.07
C GLY A 239 1.33 6.61 17.86
N HIS A 240 1.37 7.23 16.68
CA HIS A 240 0.99 6.58 15.41
C HIS A 240 2.19 6.05 14.61
N THR A 241 3.43 6.26 15.07
CA THR A 241 4.65 5.83 14.37
C THR A 241 5.01 4.40 14.75
N PRO A 242 5.04 3.45 13.80
CA PRO A 242 5.44 2.08 14.06
C PRO A 242 6.97 2.00 14.23
N LEU A 243 7.42 1.25 15.22
CA LEU A 243 8.81 0.81 15.36
C LEU A 243 8.96 -0.55 14.69
N ALA A 244 9.30 -0.52 13.43
CA ALA A 244 9.54 -1.69 12.59
C ALA A 244 10.96 -1.65 12.02
N LEU A 245 11.45 -2.77 11.49
CA LEU A 245 12.75 -2.78 10.79
C LEU A 245 12.76 -1.84 9.58
N SER A 246 11.63 -1.73 8.87
CA SER A 246 11.46 -0.79 7.76
C SER A 246 11.53 0.68 8.19
N SER A 247 11.20 1.00 9.45
CA SER A 247 11.29 2.37 9.98
C SER A 247 12.72 2.91 10.04
N ILE A 248 13.71 2.01 10.01
CA ILE A 248 15.13 2.37 9.90
C ILE A 248 15.45 2.83 8.48
N ALA A 249 14.75 2.27 7.50
CA ALA A 249 14.99 2.49 6.08
C ALA A 249 14.09 3.59 5.48
N SER A 250 12.94 3.88 6.07
CA SER A 250 11.98 4.85 5.53
C SER A 250 11.24 5.61 6.62
N HIS A 251 11.02 6.92 6.36
CA HIS A 251 10.08 7.73 7.15
C HIS A 251 8.62 7.44 6.79
N PHE A 252 8.36 6.94 5.58
CA PHE A 252 7.03 6.65 5.07
C PHE A 252 6.71 5.17 5.28
N VAL A 253 6.14 4.81 6.43
CA VAL A 253 5.87 3.41 6.78
C VAL A 253 4.42 3.03 6.52
N GLU A 254 3.47 3.80 7.05
CA GLU A 254 2.03 3.58 6.86
C GLU A 254 1.24 4.86 7.17
N GLY A 255 0.03 4.99 6.60
CA GLY A 255 -0.89 6.09 6.90
C GLY A 255 -0.63 7.36 6.10
N SER A 256 -1.04 8.51 6.64
CA SER A 256 -1.06 9.79 5.94
C SER A 256 0.15 10.65 6.24
N TYR A 257 0.69 11.30 5.21
CA TYR A 257 1.84 12.21 5.30
C TYR A 257 1.58 13.51 4.56
N ARG A 258 2.31 14.54 4.97
CA ARG A 258 2.40 15.83 4.29
C ARG A 258 3.84 16.05 3.84
N PRO A 259 4.08 16.78 2.73
CA PRO A 259 5.44 17.02 2.26
C PRO A 259 6.20 17.98 3.18
N SER A 260 7.52 17.93 3.11
CA SER A 260 8.41 18.89 3.79
C SER A 260 8.32 20.29 3.17
N LEU A 261 7.85 20.41 1.93
CA LEU A 261 7.66 21.67 1.23
C LEU A 261 6.47 22.42 1.83
N SER A 262 6.73 23.55 2.49
CA SER A 262 5.74 24.35 3.25
C SER A 262 4.55 24.81 2.39
N ASP A 263 4.76 25.08 1.12
CA ASP A 263 3.75 25.63 0.20
C ASP A 263 2.96 24.56 -0.53
N SER A 264 3.43 23.31 -0.52
CA SER A 264 2.72 22.21 -1.17
C SER A 264 1.56 21.72 -0.32
N LYS A 265 0.42 21.48 -0.98
CA LYS A 265 -0.79 20.89 -0.40
C LYS A 265 -0.95 19.42 -0.74
N SER A 266 0.04 18.82 -1.37
CA SER A 266 0.06 17.39 -1.68
C SER A 266 -0.11 16.53 -0.44
N GLN A 267 -0.71 15.37 -0.61
CA GLN A 267 -0.93 14.39 0.44
C GLN A 267 -0.43 13.04 -0.04
N LEU A 268 0.11 12.25 0.88
CA LEU A 268 0.47 10.87 0.64
C LEU A 268 -0.31 9.98 1.59
N TYR A 269 -0.84 8.88 1.08
CA TYR A 269 -1.32 7.77 1.89
C TYR A 269 -0.55 6.50 1.53
N VAL A 270 0.04 5.86 2.54
CA VAL A 270 0.80 4.61 2.41
C VAL A 270 -0.01 3.48 3.01
N SER A 271 -0.39 2.51 2.18
CA SER A 271 -1.08 1.29 2.59
C SER A 271 -0.11 0.32 3.28
N ARG A 272 -0.63 -0.44 4.24
CA ARG A 272 0.12 -1.58 4.84
C ARG A 272 0.18 -2.79 3.92
N GLY A 273 -0.47 -2.74 2.76
CA GLY A 273 -0.51 -3.87 1.83
C GLY A 273 -1.28 -5.08 2.35
N LEU A 274 -1.51 -6.03 1.46
CA LEU A 274 -2.33 -7.22 1.72
C LEU A 274 -1.49 -8.48 1.93
N GLY A 275 -0.43 -8.66 1.15
CA GLY A 275 0.45 -9.81 1.18
C GLY A 275 1.57 -9.74 2.21
N VAL A 276 2.56 -10.57 2.03
CA VAL A 276 3.78 -10.63 2.83
C VAL A 276 4.99 -10.78 1.92
N VAL A 277 6.12 -10.22 2.34
CA VAL A 277 7.41 -10.34 1.64
C VAL A 277 8.46 -10.92 2.58
N GLY A 278 9.31 -11.81 2.07
CA GLY A 278 10.36 -12.48 2.83
C GLY A 278 9.77 -13.47 3.85
N LEU A 279 9.44 -13.03 5.04
CA LEU A 279 8.85 -13.89 6.07
C LEU A 279 7.31 -13.88 5.99
N PRO A 280 6.64 -15.05 6.02
CA PRO A 280 5.18 -15.15 5.91
C PRO A 280 4.46 -14.81 7.23
N ILE A 281 4.87 -13.74 7.89
CA ILE A 281 4.37 -13.31 9.20
C ILE A 281 4.07 -11.82 9.20
N ARG A 282 2.96 -11.42 9.87
CA ARG A 282 2.66 -10.03 10.23
C ARG A 282 2.46 -9.94 11.74
N ILE A 283 3.17 -9.03 12.41
CA ILE A 283 3.08 -8.82 13.86
C ILE A 283 2.69 -7.37 14.13
N ASN A 284 1.57 -7.15 14.81
CA ASN A 284 1.01 -5.81 15.10
C ASN A 284 0.86 -4.93 13.85
N CYS A 285 0.70 -5.56 12.69
CA CYS A 285 0.59 -4.90 11.38
C CYS A 285 -0.34 -5.73 10.48
N PRO A 286 -1.67 -5.73 10.75
CA PRO A 286 -2.63 -6.49 9.95
C PRO A 286 -2.66 -5.98 8.49
N PRO A 287 -2.93 -6.88 7.51
CA PRO A 287 -3.18 -6.48 6.14
C PRO A 287 -4.30 -5.45 6.05
N GLU A 288 -4.24 -4.55 5.07
CA GLU A 288 -5.16 -3.41 5.00
C GLU A 288 -5.84 -3.30 3.63
N ILE A 289 -7.15 -3.08 3.65
CA ILE A 289 -7.92 -2.50 2.56
C ILE A 289 -8.39 -1.13 3.03
N THR A 290 -8.09 -0.07 2.26
CA THR A 290 -8.48 1.29 2.65
C THR A 290 -9.61 1.78 1.76
N LYS A 291 -10.75 2.15 2.35
CA LYS A 291 -11.81 2.91 1.67
C LYS A 291 -11.60 4.40 1.91
N ILE A 292 -11.27 5.12 0.85
CA ILE A 292 -11.06 6.57 0.87
C ILE A 292 -12.33 7.24 0.34
N THR A 293 -12.82 8.26 1.06
CA THR A 293 -13.88 9.15 0.61
C THR A 293 -13.27 10.52 0.31
N LEU A 294 -13.38 10.97 -0.92
CA LEU A 294 -12.90 12.29 -1.31
C LEU A 294 -13.82 13.39 -0.79
N ARG A 295 -13.23 14.46 -0.26
CA ARG A 295 -13.90 15.67 0.17
C ARG A 295 -13.30 16.88 -0.53
N ARG A 296 -14.10 17.89 -0.74
CA ARG A 296 -13.59 19.18 -1.20
C ARG A 296 -12.90 19.91 -0.05
N GLU A 297 -11.70 20.41 -0.30
CA GLU A 297 -11.07 21.30 0.68
C GLU A 297 -11.95 22.55 0.83
N THR A 298 -12.55 22.74 2.01
CA THR A 298 -13.27 23.99 2.31
C THR A 298 -12.24 25.09 2.50
N ALA A 299 -12.40 26.20 1.78
CA ALA A 299 -11.62 27.38 2.05
C ALA A 299 -11.83 27.75 3.53
N ILE A 300 -10.77 27.61 4.34
CA ILE A 300 -10.75 28.20 5.67
C ILE A 300 -10.71 29.69 5.42
N GLY A 301 -11.83 30.39 5.73
CA GLY A 301 -11.97 31.83 5.64
C GLY A 301 -11.04 32.54 6.63
#